data_24416314e34959a06425b9f5a47d9453
#
_entry.id   24416314e34959a06425b9f5a47d9453
#
_cell.length_a   1.000
_cell.length_b   1.000
_cell.length_c   1.000
_cell.angle_alpha   90.00
_cell.angle_beta   90.00
_cell.angle_gamma   90.00
#
_symmetry.space_group_name_H-M   'P 1'
#
loop_
_entity.id
_entity.type
_entity.pdbx_description
1 polymer ?
#
loop_
_entity_poly.entity_id
_entity_poly.type
_entity_poly.pdbx_seq_one_letter_code
_entity_poly.pdbx_strand_id
1 'polypeptide(L)'
;MNKNKVIMIGGKEYPCRITMGAMVRFKNLTGHDISKIDGTDLGEISTFMWCCVKSSCVADDIEFNLSMEEFADRLDVENVTAFSQLMAADVEKKTV
;
A
#
# COMPACT_ATOMS: atom_id res chain seq x y z
N MET A 1 0.86 4.45 19.14
CA MET A 1 0.18 4.94 18.01
C MET A 1 0.99 4.85 16.81
N ASN A 2 0.45 4.27 15.81
CA ASN A 2 1.20 4.05 14.57
C ASN A 2 0.72 4.88 13.43
N LYS A 3 0.32 6.07 13.74
CA LYS A 3 -0.16 6.94 12.71
C LYS A 3 0.94 7.47 11.82
N ASN A 4 2.20 7.13 12.12
CA ASN A 4 3.31 7.63 11.33
C ASN A 4 3.84 6.63 10.32
N LYS A 5 3.02 5.68 9.92
CA LYS A 5 3.44 4.77 8.87
C LYS A 5 3.45 5.52 7.55
N VAL A 6 4.63 5.67 7.02
CA VAL A 6 4.83 6.41 5.78
C VAL A 6 5.76 5.63 4.87
N ILE A 7 5.73 5.97 3.60
CA ILE A 7 6.61 5.36 2.62
C ILE A 7 7.12 6.46 1.69
N MET A 8 8.37 6.32 1.27
CA MET A 8 8.99 7.29 0.36
C MET A 8 8.86 6.77 -1.06
N ILE A 9 8.23 7.56 -1.92
CA ILE A 9 8.06 7.22 -3.31
C ILE A 9 8.51 8.41 -4.14
N GLY A 10 9.51 8.21 -4.97
CA GLY A 10 9.98 9.29 -5.83
C GLY A 10 10.45 10.51 -5.08
N GLY A 11 11.03 10.31 -3.89
CA GLY A 11 11.53 11.41 -3.09
C GLY A 11 10.48 12.12 -2.28
N LYS A 12 9.25 11.63 -2.29
CA LYS A 12 8.17 12.24 -1.53
C LYS A 12 7.60 11.24 -0.54
N GLU A 13 7.23 11.73 0.62
CA GLU A 13 6.71 10.89 1.69
C GLU A 13 5.19 10.83 1.62
N TYR A 14 4.65 9.63 1.72
CA TYR A 14 3.20 9.43 1.70
C TYR A 14 2.77 8.57 2.87
N PRO A 15 1.58 8.82 3.42
CA PRO A 15 1.05 7.90 4.42
C PRO A 15 0.69 6.58 3.77
N CYS A 16 0.92 5.50 4.50
CA CYS A 16 0.67 4.17 3.97
C CYS A 16 0.20 3.25 5.08
N ARG A 17 -1.11 3.06 5.18
CA ARG A 17 -1.71 2.19 6.17
C ARG A 17 -2.65 1.23 5.47
N ILE A 18 -2.85 0.07 6.07
CA ILE A 18 -3.81 -0.90 5.55
C ILE A 18 -5.17 -0.53 6.13
N THR A 19 -5.97 0.17 5.35
CA THR A 19 -7.31 0.57 5.76
C THR A 19 -8.33 -0.35 5.12
N MET A 20 -9.56 -0.30 5.62
CA MET A 20 -10.64 -1.02 4.95
C MET A 20 -10.83 -0.53 3.52
N GLY A 21 -10.66 0.78 3.31
CA GLY A 21 -10.74 1.33 1.96
C GLY A 21 -9.72 0.72 1.02
N ALA A 22 -8.51 0.48 1.54
CA ALA A 22 -7.47 -0.14 0.72
C ALA A 22 -7.88 -1.56 0.33
N MET A 23 -8.46 -2.30 1.26
CA MET A 23 -8.90 -3.66 0.97
C MET A 23 -10.02 -3.67 -0.07
N VAL A 24 -10.95 -2.75 0.05
CA VAL A 24 -12.06 -2.65 -0.91
C VAL A 24 -11.52 -2.29 -2.30
N ARG A 25 -10.61 -1.32 -2.36
CA ARG A 25 -10.03 -0.93 -3.65
C ARG A 25 -9.28 -2.09 -4.29
N PHE A 26 -8.52 -2.83 -3.48
CA PHE A 26 -7.76 -3.95 -4.01
C PHE A 26 -8.69 -5.01 -4.59
N LYS A 27 -9.77 -5.33 -3.87
CA LYS A 27 -10.70 -6.31 -4.37
C LYS A 27 -11.38 -5.84 -5.66
N ASN A 28 -11.71 -4.57 -5.74
CA ASN A 28 -12.34 -4.02 -6.94
C ASN A 28 -11.39 -4.05 -8.13
N LEU A 29 -10.10 -3.85 -7.89
CA LEU A 29 -9.12 -3.82 -8.98
C LEU A 29 -8.71 -5.20 -9.44
N THR A 30 -8.59 -6.15 -8.51
CA THR A 30 -8.03 -7.46 -8.84
C THR A 30 -9.06 -8.57 -8.88
N GLY A 31 -10.22 -8.36 -8.27
CA GLY A 31 -11.25 -9.38 -8.20
C GLY A 31 -11.08 -10.36 -7.07
N HIS A 32 -10.04 -10.23 -6.26
CA HIS A 32 -9.87 -11.14 -5.13
C HIS A 32 -9.43 -10.37 -3.88
N ASP A 33 -9.63 -11.02 -2.76
CA ASP A 33 -9.34 -10.47 -1.45
C ASP A 33 -7.83 -10.41 -1.21
N ILE A 34 -7.39 -9.53 -0.31
CA ILE A 34 -5.97 -9.45 0.02
C ILE A 34 -5.47 -10.75 0.65
N SER A 35 -6.35 -11.56 1.24
CA SER A 35 -5.94 -12.84 1.79
C SER A 35 -5.42 -13.78 0.71
N LYS A 36 -5.70 -13.47 -0.55
CA LYS A 36 -5.26 -14.27 -1.69
C LYS A 36 -4.09 -13.63 -2.41
N ILE A 37 -3.52 -12.57 -1.87
CA ILE A 37 -2.42 -11.90 -2.53
C ILE A 37 -1.20 -12.82 -2.59
N ASP A 38 -0.55 -12.83 -3.75
CA ASP A 38 0.64 -13.64 -3.95
C ASP A 38 1.85 -12.79 -3.57
N GLY A 39 2.51 -13.15 -2.48
CA GLY A 39 3.63 -12.39 -1.98
C GLY A 39 4.84 -12.40 -2.90
N THR A 40 4.83 -13.26 -3.94
CA THR A 40 5.90 -13.29 -4.90
C THR A 40 5.55 -12.52 -6.18
N ASP A 41 4.33 -12.05 -6.30
CA ASP A 41 3.90 -11.30 -7.48
C ASP A 41 4.06 -9.81 -7.20
N LEU A 42 5.16 -9.25 -7.69
CA LEU A 42 5.47 -7.86 -7.42
C LEU A 42 4.43 -6.90 -7.99
N GLY A 43 3.80 -7.27 -9.08
CA GLY A 43 2.73 -6.45 -9.63
C GLY A 43 1.54 -6.37 -8.70
N GLU A 44 1.17 -7.50 -8.10
CA GLU A 44 0.06 -7.51 -7.15
C GLU A 44 0.40 -6.74 -5.89
N ILE A 45 1.63 -6.89 -5.41
CA ILE A 45 2.06 -6.15 -4.24
C ILE A 45 2.05 -4.65 -4.52
N SER A 46 2.52 -4.25 -5.69
CA SER A 46 2.51 -2.85 -6.08
C SER A 46 1.10 -2.30 -6.16
N THR A 47 0.17 -3.09 -6.66
CA THR A 47 -1.23 -2.69 -6.72
C THR A 47 -1.79 -2.45 -5.32
N PHE A 48 -1.46 -3.34 -4.39
CA PHE A 48 -1.92 -3.17 -3.03
C PHE A 48 -1.28 -1.95 -2.37
N MET A 49 0.00 -1.70 -2.66
CA MET A 49 0.67 -0.49 -2.17
C MET A 49 -0.08 0.76 -2.60
N TRP A 50 -0.44 0.82 -3.89
CA TRP A 50 -1.19 1.96 -4.39
C TRP A 50 -2.50 2.12 -3.64
N CYS A 51 -3.20 1.01 -3.41
CA CYS A 51 -4.46 1.05 -2.68
C CYS A 51 -4.27 1.59 -1.28
N CYS A 52 -3.21 1.18 -0.60
CA CYS A 52 -2.94 1.62 0.77
C CYS A 52 -2.59 3.10 0.80
N VAL A 53 -1.75 3.55 -0.12
CA VAL A 53 -1.36 4.96 -0.16
C VAL A 53 -2.55 5.82 -0.55
N LYS A 54 -3.29 5.41 -1.57
CA LYS A 54 -4.44 6.18 -2.02
C LYS A 54 -5.47 6.32 -0.90
N SER A 55 -5.80 5.22 -0.26
CA SER A 55 -6.82 5.25 0.79
C SER A 55 -6.34 6.02 2.02
N SER A 56 -5.06 5.90 2.36
CA SER A 56 -4.51 6.66 3.47
C SER A 56 -4.57 8.16 3.19
N CYS A 57 -4.24 8.56 1.97
CA CYS A 57 -4.29 9.97 1.59
C CYS A 57 -5.72 10.48 1.63
N VAL A 58 -6.68 9.69 1.16
CA VAL A 58 -8.08 10.11 1.24
C VAL A 58 -8.50 10.30 2.69
N ALA A 59 -8.13 9.36 3.54
CA ALA A 59 -8.51 9.44 4.96
C ALA A 59 -7.87 10.63 5.66
N ASP A 60 -6.69 11.03 5.22
CA ASP A 60 -5.94 12.12 5.86
C ASP A 60 -6.11 13.45 5.14
N ASP A 61 -6.98 13.51 4.13
CA ASP A 61 -7.20 14.73 3.35
C ASP A 61 -5.93 15.23 2.68
N ILE A 62 -5.12 14.30 2.19
CA ILE A 62 -3.90 14.62 1.46
C ILE A 62 -4.16 14.37 0.00
N GLU A 63 -3.79 15.33 -0.83
CA GLU A 63 -3.97 15.20 -2.26
C GLU A 63 -3.04 14.13 -2.82
N PHE A 64 -3.60 13.22 -3.62
CA PHE A 64 -2.83 12.15 -4.24
C PHE A 64 -3.44 11.86 -5.60
N ASN A 65 -2.75 12.27 -6.64
CA ASN A 65 -3.30 12.26 -8.00
C ASN A 65 -2.60 11.27 -8.92
N LEU A 66 -1.79 10.38 -8.39
CA LEU A 66 -1.12 9.39 -9.23
C LEU A 66 -2.06 8.24 -9.53
N SER A 67 -2.11 7.85 -10.81
CA SER A 67 -2.79 6.63 -11.19
C SER A 67 -1.95 5.44 -10.73
N MET A 68 -2.53 4.25 -10.82
CA MET A 68 -1.80 3.03 -10.48
C MET A 68 -0.51 2.93 -11.30
N GLU A 69 -0.60 3.21 -12.61
CA GLU A 69 0.56 3.10 -13.48
C GLU A 69 1.60 4.16 -13.17
N GLU A 70 1.16 5.40 -12.94
CA GLU A 70 2.09 6.47 -12.59
C GLU A 70 2.80 6.17 -11.29
N PHE A 71 2.07 5.62 -10.35
CA PHE A 71 2.64 5.23 -9.07
C PHE A 71 3.68 4.13 -9.27
N ALA A 72 3.32 3.10 -10.04
CA ALA A 72 4.22 1.98 -10.28
C ALA A 72 5.50 2.42 -10.97
N ASP A 73 5.41 3.41 -11.85
CA ASP A 73 6.59 3.91 -12.53
C ASP A 73 7.61 4.54 -11.59
N ARG A 74 7.16 4.91 -10.40
CA ARG A 74 8.04 5.53 -9.41
C ARG A 74 8.55 4.55 -8.36
N LEU A 75 8.14 3.29 -8.47
CA LEU A 75 8.56 2.27 -7.52
C LEU A 75 9.82 1.58 -7.98
N ASP A 76 10.62 1.15 -7.01
CA ASP A 76 11.72 0.24 -7.28
C ASP A 76 11.64 -0.91 -6.28
N VAL A 77 12.60 -1.83 -6.38
CA VAL A 77 12.58 -3.01 -5.53
C VAL A 77 12.65 -2.64 -4.06
N GLU A 78 13.40 -1.60 -3.73
CA GLU A 78 13.51 -1.16 -2.34
C GLU A 78 12.18 -0.68 -1.79
N ASN A 79 11.41 0.03 -2.61
CA ASN A 79 10.09 0.50 -2.18
C ASN A 79 9.19 -0.68 -1.86
N VAL A 80 9.19 -1.69 -2.73
CA VAL A 80 8.33 -2.84 -2.53
C VAL A 80 8.75 -3.63 -1.30
N THR A 81 10.05 -3.77 -1.09
CA THR A 81 10.56 -4.46 0.08
C THR A 81 10.17 -3.74 1.37
N ALA A 82 10.31 -2.42 1.38
CA ALA A 82 9.95 -1.64 2.55
C ALA A 82 8.47 -1.79 2.87
N PHE A 83 7.63 -1.81 1.84
CA PHE A 83 6.20 -2.00 2.04
C PHE A 83 5.90 -3.38 2.60
N SER A 84 6.57 -4.41 2.09
CA SER A 84 6.39 -5.76 2.60
C SER A 84 6.72 -5.84 4.08
N GLN A 85 7.76 -5.14 4.50
CA GLN A 85 8.13 -5.14 5.90
C GLN A 85 7.10 -4.43 6.76
N LEU A 86 6.52 -3.34 6.24
CA LEU A 86 5.46 -2.65 6.96
C LEU A 86 4.25 -3.55 7.12
N MET A 87 3.90 -4.29 6.09
CA MET A 87 2.77 -5.21 6.16
C MET A 87 3.01 -6.32 7.18
N ALA A 88 4.20 -6.87 7.17
CA ALA A 88 4.54 -7.94 8.10
C ALA A 88 4.45 -7.45 9.53
N ALA A 89 4.92 -6.24 9.80
CA ALA A 89 4.84 -5.69 11.14
C ALA A 89 3.39 -5.52 11.57
N ASP A 90 2.52 -5.07 10.67
CA ASP A 90 1.12 -4.93 10.99
C ASP A 90 0.47 -6.27 11.32
N VAL A 91 0.79 -7.28 10.51
CA VAL A 91 0.23 -8.61 10.74
C VAL A 91 0.70 -9.17 12.06
N GLU A 92 1.98 -9.01 12.36
CA GLU A 92 2.53 -9.51 13.62
C GLU A 92 1.85 -8.86 14.81
N LYS A 93 1.61 -7.56 14.71
CA LYS A 93 0.94 -6.87 15.80
C LYS A 93 -0.46 -7.39 16.03
N LYS A 94 -1.13 -7.78 14.97
CA LYS A 94 -2.50 -8.24 15.08
C LYS A 94 -2.62 -9.65 15.61
N THR A 95 -1.57 -10.42 15.53
CA THR A 95 -1.61 -11.81 15.96
C THR A 95 -1.27 -11.97 17.43
N VAL A 96 -0.93 -10.92 18.09
CA VAL A 96 -0.57 -10.99 19.53
C VAL A 96 -1.77 -10.98 20.49
#